data_484c0c5f1965da402efe9465ab9c586f
#
_entry.id   484c0c5f1965da402efe9465ab9c586f
#
_cell.length_a   1.000
_cell.length_b   1.000
_cell.length_c   1.000
_cell.angle_alpha   90.00
_cell.angle_beta   90.00
_cell.angle_gamma   90.00
#
_symmetry.space_group_name_H-M   'P 1'
#
loop_
_entity.id
_entity.type
_entity.pdbx_description
1 polymer ?
#
loop_
_entity_poly.entity_id
_entity_poly.type
_entity_poly.pdbx_seq_one_letter_code
_entity_poly.pdbx_strand_id
1 'polypeptide(L)'
;MSNYSPKYYFIDEFNIDNLETIFESLGDYVIKDCGLCGGKGVKIKGDHFKNDIEGMAICKLILEKNKTLLIEEKLIGEEFSLMSFTDGEELKHMPPIKDYKRAYENDKGPNTGSMGAVSFKNHCLPFLEKHDILKAQFINKQIVRSLKKENDDNLGFKGIIYGSFIKTKDGIKVIEYNARFGDPEAINALEILETDLNSIFTHINNNTLKNIEVNFKREHTLCKYIVPKGYPENPIKN
;
A
#
# COMPACT_ATOMS: atom_id res chain seq x y z
N MET A 1 16.81 -4.05 1.35
CA MET A 1 15.43 -3.49 1.46
C MET A 1 15.11 -2.90 2.84
N SER A 2 15.79 -3.28 3.89
CA SER A 2 15.56 -2.79 5.27
C SER A 2 15.48 -1.27 5.46
N ASN A 3 16.11 -0.49 4.58
CA ASN A 3 16.10 0.97 4.69
C ASN A 3 14.78 1.65 4.24
N TYR A 4 13.90 0.93 3.54
CA TYR A 4 12.64 1.48 3.00
C TYR A 4 11.39 0.92 3.69
N SER A 5 11.55 -0.15 4.46
CA SER A 5 10.49 -0.71 5.30
C SER A 5 10.47 -0.03 6.66
N PRO A 6 9.34 -0.04 7.38
CA PRO A 6 9.35 0.20 8.82
C PRO A 6 10.26 -0.80 9.53
N LYS A 7 10.71 -0.47 10.74
CA LYS A 7 11.29 -1.48 11.63
C LYS A 7 10.20 -2.48 11.98
N TYR A 8 10.46 -3.77 11.82
CA TYR A 8 9.45 -4.80 12.00
C TYR A 8 9.99 -6.03 12.74
N TYR A 9 9.08 -6.78 13.35
CA TYR A 9 9.33 -8.07 13.97
C TYR A 9 8.29 -9.07 13.47
N PHE A 10 8.76 -10.22 13.03
CA PHE A 10 7.92 -11.35 12.68
C PHE A 10 7.68 -12.18 13.94
N ILE A 11 6.42 -12.44 14.27
CA ILE A 11 6.00 -13.12 15.48
C ILE A 11 5.29 -14.43 15.12
N ASP A 12 5.67 -15.49 15.80
CA ASP A 12 5.09 -16.81 15.76
C ASP A 12 4.98 -17.42 17.17
N GLU A 13 4.61 -18.70 17.27
CA GLU A 13 4.49 -19.39 18.55
C GLU A 13 5.81 -19.55 19.33
N PHE A 14 6.96 -19.44 18.66
CA PHE A 14 8.28 -19.63 19.28
C PHE A 14 8.85 -18.35 19.90
N ASN A 15 8.38 -17.19 19.49
CA ASN A 15 8.94 -15.90 19.93
C ASN A 15 7.91 -14.95 20.56
N ILE A 16 6.67 -15.42 20.81
CA ILE A 16 5.60 -14.63 21.43
C ILE A 16 5.97 -14.03 22.79
N ASP A 17 6.83 -14.68 23.55
CA ASP A 17 7.26 -14.23 24.86
C ASP A 17 8.10 -12.94 24.83
N ASN A 18 8.58 -12.54 23.64
CA ASN A 18 9.36 -11.31 23.45
C ASN A 18 8.47 -10.05 23.22
N LEU A 19 7.14 -10.16 23.24
CA LEU A 19 6.23 -9.07 22.88
C LEU A 19 6.45 -7.80 23.71
N GLU A 20 6.63 -7.91 25.02
CA GLU A 20 6.86 -6.74 25.89
C GLU A 20 8.10 -5.97 25.45
N THR A 21 9.21 -6.64 25.26
CA THR A 21 10.48 -6.03 24.81
C THR A 21 10.32 -5.38 23.43
N ILE A 22 9.57 -6.02 22.54
CA ILE A 22 9.30 -5.48 21.19
C ILE A 22 8.48 -4.20 21.29
N PHE A 23 7.38 -4.20 22.07
CA PHE A 23 6.53 -3.03 22.26
C PHE A 23 7.29 -1.86 22.88
N GLU A 24 8.09 -2.11 23.91
CA GLU A 24 8.98 -1.11 24.51
C GLU A 24 9.96 -0.53 23.48
N SER A 25 10.55 -1.38 22.61
CA SER A 25 11.52 -0.95 21.61
C SER A 25 10.92 -0.09 20.49
N LEU A 26 9.62 -0.24 20.22
CA LEU A 26 8.92 0.47 19.15
C LEU A 26 8.14 1.69 19.67
N GLY A 27 7.66 1.67 20.91
CA GLY A 27 6.79 2.70 21.49
C GLY A 27 5.39 2.65 20.87
N ASP A 28 5.19 3.39 19.79
CA ASP A 28 3.98 3.29 18.95
C ASP A 28 4.19 2.27 17.84
N TYR A 29 3.24 1.35 17.69
CA TYR A 29 3.36 0.22 16.76
C TYR A 29 2.05 -0.17 16.09
N VAL A 30 2.18 -0.98 15.06
CA VAL A 30 1.10 -1.55 14.26
C VAL A 30 1.22 -3.06 14.29
N ILE A 31 0.12 -3.76 14.57
CA ILE A 31 0.00 -5.21 14.47
C ILE A 31 -0.66 -5.55 13.15
N LYS A 32 -0.01 -6.40 12.34
CA LYS A 32 -0.53 -6.85 11.04
C LYS A 32 -0.70 -8.37 11.05
N ASP A 33 -1.91 -8.81 10.75
CA ASP A 33 -2.20 -10.21 10.48
C ASP A 33 -1.58 -10.60 9.13
N CYS A 34 -0.80 -11.69 9.08
CA CYS A 34 -0.16 -12.19 7.86
C CYS A 34 -1.12 -12.91 6.90
N GLY A 35 -2.40 -13.07 7.27
CA GLY A 35 -3.42 -13.69 6.42
C GLY A 35 -4.06 -12.73 5.43
N LEU A 36 -4.92 -13.28 4.55
CA LEU A 36 -5.75 -12.48 3.64
C LEU A 36 -6.89 -11.81 4.42
N CYS A 37 -6.71 -10.53 4.77
CA CYS A 37 -7.61 -9.80 5.66
C CYS A 37 -8.40 -8.68 4.99
N GLY A 38 -8.24 -8.43 3.69
CA GLY A 38 -8.98 -7.40 2.96
C GLY A 38 -8.88 -6.00 3.59
N GLY A 39 -7.69 -5.61 4.06
CA GLY A 39 -7.44 -4.33 4.74
C GLY A 39 -7.88 -4.28 6.21
N LYS A 40 -8.51 -5.32 6.76
CA LYS A 40 -9.03 -5.36 8.15
C LYS A 40 -8.03 -5.96 9.16
N GLY A 41 -6.92 -6.52 8.68
CA GLY A 41 -5.90 -7.19 9.50
C GLY A 41 -4.92 -6.23 10.18
N VAL A 42 -5.07 -4.92 10.00
CA VAL A 42 -4.18 -3.90 10.56
C VAL A 42 -4.78 -3.32 11.84
N LYS A 43 -4.03 -3.37 12.94
CA LYS A 43 -4.40 -2.80 14.24
C LYS A 43 -3.32 -1.82 14.69
N ILE A 44 -3.69 -0.56 14.90
CA ILE A 44 -2.79 0.55 15.20
C ILE A 44 -2.97 0.94 16.66
N LYS A 45 -1.87 1.02 17.43
CA LYS A 45 -1.89 1.53 18.81
C LYS A 45 -2.31 3.01 18.81
N GLY A 46 -3.22 3.35 19.71
CA GLY A 46 -3.83 4.66 19.80
C GLY A 46 -5.12 4.83 18.99
N ASP A 47 -5.30 4.06 17.91
CA ASP A 47 -6.50 4.10 17.06
C ASP A 47 -7.45 2.92 17.34
N HIS A 48 -6.91 1.70 17.36
CA HIS A 48 -7.69 0.46 17.47
C HIS A 48 -7.60 -0.19 18.86
N PHE A 49 -6.56 0.11 19.60
CA PHE A 49 -6.33 -0.33 20.97
C PHE A 49 -5.49 0.70 21.74
N LYS A 50 -5.57 0.73 23.07
CA LYS A 50 -5.04 1.85 23.87
C LYS A 50 -3.69 1.56 24.53
N ASN A 51 -3.40 0.31 24.86
CA ASN A 51 -2.24 -0.06 25.66
C ASN A 51 -1.67 -1.42 25.24
N ASP A 52 -0.52 -1.77 25.77
CA ASP A 52 0.21 -2.98 25.43
C ASP A 52 -0.50 -4.27 25.87
N ILE A 53 -1.30 -4.20 26.93
CA ILE A 53 -2.11 -5.36 27.40
C ILE A 53 -3.15 -5.71 26.32
N GLU A 54 -3.85 -4.72 25.78
CA GLU A 54 -4.78 -4.92 24.66
C GLU A 54 -4.05 -5.40 23.41
N GLY A 55 -2.86 -4.85 23.13
CA GLY A 55 -2.00 -5.26 22.03
C GLY A 55 -1.59 -6.74 22.13
N MET A 56 -1.16 -7.20 23.31
CA MET A 56 -0.85 -8.61 23.56
C MET A 56 -2.06 -9.53 23.36
N ALA A 57 -3.22 -9.11 23.81
CA ALA A 57 -4.46 -9.89 23.60
C ALA A 57 -4.77 -10.04 22.11
N ILE A 58 -4.61 -8.97 21.31
CA ILE A 58 -4.79 -9.00 19.86
C ILE A 58 -3.77 -9.95 19.21
N CYS A 59 -2.48 -9.87 19.60
CA CYS A 59 -1.46 -10.77 19.07
C CYS A 59 -1.81 -12.25 19.31
N LYS A 60 -2.22 -12.60 20.54
CA LYS A 60 -2.63 -13.97 20.89
C LYS A 60 -3.79 -14.46 20.01
N LEU A 61 -4.84 -13.64 19.85
CA LEU A 61 -5.99 -13.98 19.01
C LEU A 61 -5.61 -14.20 17.53
N ILE A 62 -4.68 -13.40 17.01
CA ILE A 62 -4.19 -13.57 15.62
C ILE A 62 -3.38 -14.87 15.50
N LEU A 63 -2.47 -15.14 16.45
CA LEU A 63 -1.64 -16.35 16.42
C LEU A 63 -2.44 -17.64 16.56
N GLU A 64 -3.50 -17.64 17.36
CA GLU A 64 -4.43 -18.78 17.46
C GLU A 64 -5.08 -19.11 16.10
N LYS A 65 -5.37 -18.08 15.30
CA LYS A 65 -6.04 -18.23 13.99
C LYS A 65 -5.06 -18.49 12.85
N ASN A 66 -3.99 -17.69 12.75
CA ASN A 66 -3.14 -17.59 11.54
C ASN A 66 -1.67 -17.98 11.79
N LYS A 67 -1.30 -18.33 13.02
CA LYS A 67 0.03 -18.77 13.46
C LYS A 67 1.17 -17.75 13.33
N THR A 68 0.97 -16.67 12.57
CA THR A 68 2.00 -15.66 12.35
C THR A 68 1.40 -14.26 12.26
N LEU A 69 2.15 -13.26 12.72
CA LEU A 69 1.83 -11.84 12.57
C LEU A 69 3.09 -11.00 12.43
N LEU A 70 2.94 -9.75 11.99
CA LEU A 70 4.00 -8.75 12.00
C LEU A 70 3.67 -7.65 13.01
N ILE A 71 4.70 -7.17 13.71
CA ILE A 71 4.65 -5.95 14.52
C ILE A 71 5.61 -4.96 13.90
N GLU A 72 5.12 -3.79 13.54
CA GLU A 72 5.89 -2.74 12.86
C GLU A 72 5.86 -1.44 13.65
N GLU A 73 6.90 -0.62 13.52
CA GLU A 73 6.86 0.76 13.99
C GLU A 73 5.72 1.52 13.31
N LYS A 74 5.01 2.35 14.06
CA LYS A 74 3.98 3.24 13.50
C LYS A 74 4.65 4.39 12.75
N LEU A 75 4.53 4.37 11.43
CA LEU A 75 5.00 5.46 10.58
C LEU A 75 4.04 6.66 10.67
N ILE A 76 4.59 7.86 10.69
CA ILE A 76 3.83 9.12 10.70
C ILE A 76 4.18 9.92 9.45
N GLY A 77 3.18 10.30 8.67
CA GLY A 77 3.37 11.03 7.42
C GLY A 77 2.14 11.04 6.53
N GLU A 78 2.34 11.40 5.27
CA GLU A 78 1.30 11.45 4.25
C GLU A 78 1.38 10.22 3.34
N GLU A 79 0.30 9.44 3.31
CA GLU A 79 0.20 8.24 2.49
C GLU A 79 -0.09 8.56 1.03
N PHE A 80 0.48 7.77 0.13
CA PHE A 80 0.17 7.77 -1.30
C PHE A 80 0.45 6.42 -1.93
N SER A 81 -0.16 6.16 -3.08
CA SER A 81 0.09 4.99 -3.89
C SER A 81 0.84 5.32 -5.17
N LEU A 82 1.68 4.40 -5.63
CA LEU A 82 2.32 4.43 -6.93
C LEU A 82 2.19 3.07 -7.60
N MET A 83 1.23 2.96 -8.52
CA MET A 83 1.06 1.77 -9.33
C MET A 83 2.03 1.77 -10.51
N SER A 84 2.38 0.58 -10.98
CA SER A 84 3.24 0.41 -12.14
C SER A 84 2.85 -0.83 -12.93
N PHE A 85 2.89 -0.74 -14.25
CA PHE A 85 2.93 -1.88 -15.14
C PHE A 85 4.33 -2.49 -15.13
N THR A 86 4.44 -3.82 -15.17
CA THR A 86 5.72 -4.51 -15.25
C THR A 86 5.64 -5.80 -16.05
N ASP A 87 6.68 -6.08 -16.82
CA ASP A 87 6.89 -7.35 -17.51
C ASP A 87 7.89 -8.28 -16.78
N GLY A 88 8.22 -7.93 -15.52
CA GLY A 88 9.21 -8.65 -14.71
C GLY A 88 10.62 -8.06 -14.76
N GLU A 89 10.90 -7.17 -15.70
CA GLU A 89 12.18 -6.47 -15.85
C GLU A 89 12.03 -4.95 -15.85
N GLU A 90 11.14 -4.47 -16.71
CA GLU A 90 10.88 -3.04 -16.90
C GLU A 90 9.61 -2.64 -16.17
N LEU A 91 9.54 -1.36 -15.78
CA LEU A 91 8.38 -0.76 -15.17
C LEU A 91 7.96 0.51 -15.91
N LYS A 92 6.66 0.68 -16.09
CA LYS A 92 6.03 1.95 -16.51
C LYS A 92 5.14 2.42 -15.38
N HIS A 93 5.53 3.52 -14.75
CA HIS A 93 4.86 4.03 -13.56
C HIS A 93 3.64 4.88 -13.94
N MET A 94 2.57 4.73 -13.17
CA MET A 94 1.39 5.59 -13.22
C MET A 94 1.63 6.85 -12.37
N PRO A 95 0.83 7.91 -12.52
CA PRO A 95 0.86 9.04 -11.60
C PRO A 95 0.61 8.61 -10.16
N PRO A 96 1.25 9.25 -9.16
CA PRO A 96 0.94 9.00 -7.76
C PRO A 96 -0.47 9.45 -7.41
N ILE A 97 -1.15 8.69 -6.56
CA ILE A 97 -2.54 8.90 -6.18
C ILE A 97 -2.64 8.91 -4.66
N LYS A 98 -3.43 9.84 -4.11
CA LYS A 98 -3.82 9.87 -2.70
C LYS A 98 -5.18 9.23 -2.54
N ASP A 99 -5.25 8.14 -1.77
CA ASP A 99 -6.48 7.51 -1.31
C ASP A 99 -6.90 8.06 0.05
N TYR A 100 -8.20 8.23 0.29
CA TYR A 100 -8.80 8.71 1.53
C TYR A 100 -9.58 7.58 2.19
N LYS A 101 -8.98 6.93 3.15
CA LYS A 101 -9.53 5.73 3.81
C LYS A 101 -10.45 6.02 4.99
N ARG A 102 -10.34 7.20 5.61
CA ARG A 102 -11.15 7.54 6.78
C ARG A 102 -12.56 7.94 6.38
N ALA A 103 -13.55 7.43 7.13
CA ALA A 103 -14.97 7.60 6.81
C ALA A 103 -15.49 9.04 6.91
N TYR A 104 -14.85 9.88 7.73
CA TYR A 104 -15.32 11.22 8.03
C TYR A 104 -14.32 12.29 7.64
N GLU A 105 -14.79 13.53 7.57
CA GLU A 105 -13.97 14.69 7.25
C GLU A 105 -12.78 14.86 8.21
N ASN A 106 -11.74 15.54 7.72
CA ASN A 106 -10.49 15.79 8.44
C ASN A 106 -9.77 14.51 8.90
N ASP A 107 -9.79 13.48 8.05
CA ASP A 107 -9.13 12.19 8.27
C ASP A 107 -9.53 11.52 9.59
N LYS A 108 -10.84 11.58 9.90
CA LYS A 108 -11.44 11.04 11.13
C LYS A 108 -12.33 9.83 10.85
N GLY A 109 -12.66 9.15 11.94
CA GLY A 109 -13.55 7.97 11.92
C GLY A 109 -12.81 6.68 11.58
N PRO A 110 -13.54 5.59 11.40
CA PRO A 110 -12.96 4.29 11.10
C PRO A 110 -12.36 4.24 9.71
N ASN A 111 -11.40 3.33 9.51
CA ASN A 111 -10.89 2.99 8.19
C ASN A 111 -11.97 2.30 7.36
N THR A 112 -12.01 2.61 6.08
CA THR A 112 -12.88 2.01 5.07
C THR A 112 -12.04 1.38 3.96
N GLY A 113 -12.68 0.77 2.96
CA GLY A 113 -12.02 0.35 1.73
C GLY A 113 -11.46 1.53 0.95
N SER A 114 -12.21 2.62 0.88
CA SER A 114 -11.88 3.98 0.45
C SER A 114 -13.13 4.86 0.50
N MET A 115 -12.94 6.17 0.67
CA MET A 115 -13.97 7.18 0.47
C MET A 115 -13.77 7.97 -0.83
N GLY A 116 -12.65 7.73 -1.49
CA GLY A 116 -12.28 8.32 -2.78
C GLY A 116 -10.79 8.56 -2.91
N ALA A 117 -10.37 8.96 -4.11
CA ALA A 117 -8.96 9.19 -4.41
C ALA A 117 -8.78 10.37 -5.37
N VAL A 118 -7.58 10.96 -5.36
CA VAL A 118 -7.23 12.11 -6.21
C VAL A 118 -5.87 11.93 -6.87
N SER A 119 -5.75 12.41 -8.10
CA SER A 119 -4.47 12.65 -8.75
C SER A 119 -4.41 14.08 -9.30
N PHE A 120 -3.20 14.55 -9.60
CA PHE A 120 -2.97 15.94 -10.00
C PHE A 120 -2.34 16.02 -11.38
N LYS A 121 -2.69 17.09 -12.15
CA LYS A 121 -2.27 17.32 -13.54
C LYS A 121 -0.75 17.37 -13.77
N ASN A 122 0.01 17.66 -12.73
CA ASN A 122 1.49 17.66 -12.78
C ASN A 122 2.09 16.30 -12.46
N HIS A 123 1.26 15.25 -12.31
CA HIS A 123 1.65 13.91 -11.89
C HIS A 123 2.47 13.92 -10.58
N CYS A 124 2.11 14.83 -9.67
CA CYS A 124 2.72 14.99 -8.36
C CYS A 124 1.65 15.42 -7.36
N LEU A 125 1.61 14.81 -6.19
CA LEU A 125 0.72 15.21 -5.11
C LEU A 125 1.29 16.46 -4.40
N PRO A 126 0.46 17.35 -3.82
CA PRO A 126 0.91 18.61 -3.26
C PRO A 126 1.97 18.51 -2.16
N PHE A 127 2.00 17.41 -1.44
CA PHE A 127 2.98 17.14 -0.37
C PHE A 127 4.23 16.41 -0.86
N LEU A 128 4.27 15.94 -2.12
CA LEU A 128 5.43 15.27 -2.71
C LEU A 128 6.29 16.23 -3.50
N GLU A 129 7.58 15.95 -3.51
CA GLU A 129 8.54 16.55 -4.41
C GLU A 129 8.98 15.53 -5.48
N LYS A 130 9.62 16.02 -6.54
CA LYS A 130 10.08 15.15 -7.63
C LYS A 130 11.00 14.02 -7.13
N HIS A 131 11.86 14.29 -6.16
CA HIS A 131 12.76 13.31 -5.60
C HIS A 131 12.04 12.20 -4.81
N ASP A 132 10.89 12.50 -4.17
CA ASP A 132 10.06 11.52 -3.48
C ASP A 132 9.48 10.51 -4.46
N ILE A 133 8.96 11.00 -5.59
CA ILE A 133 8.42 10.17 -6.67
C ILE A 133 9.50 9.27 -7.25
N LEU A 134 10.67 9.83 -7.58
CA LEU A 134 11.81 9.06 -8.08
C LEU A 134 12.25 7.98 -7.07
N LYS A 135 12.17 8.29 -5.78
CA LYS A 135 12.48 7.33 -4.71
C LYS A 135 11.47 6.18 -4.69
N ALA A 136 10.17 6.47 -4.75
CA ALA A 136 9.13 5.45 -4.81
C ALA A 136 9.25 4.56 -6.08
N GLN A 137 9.53 5.17 -7.23
CA GLN A 137 9.80 4.46 -8.48
C GLN A 137 11.02 3.53 -8.36
N PHE A 138 12.10 4.03 -7.76
CA PHE A 138 13.29 3.22 -7.50
C PHE A 138 12.98 2.02 -6.60
N ILE A 139 12.18 2.22 -5.54
CA ILE A 139 11.77 1.14 -4.63
C ILE A 139 10.94 0.10 -5.38
N ASN A 140 9.94 0.50 -6.18
CA ASN A 140 9.18 -0.42 -7.03
C ASN A 140 10.10 -1.25 -7.94
N LYS A 141 11.11 -0.61 -8.55
CA LYS A 141 12.07 -1.31 -9.41
C LYS A 141 12.91 -2.33 -8.63
N GLN A 142 13.31 -2.02 -7.39
CA GLN A 142 14.06 -2.97 -6.55
C GLN A 142 13.20 -4.18 -6.16
N ILE A 143 11.91 -3.97 -5.83
CA ILE A 143 10.98 -5.05 -5.51
C ILE A 143 10.82 -6.01 -6.69
N VAL A 144 10.52 -5.50 -7.89
CA VAL A 144 10.36 -6.33 -9.10
C VAL A 144 11.64 -7.14 -9.38
N ARG A 145 12.80 -6.52 -9.26
CA ARG A 145 14.09 -7.21 -9.41
C ARG A 145 14.33 -8.30 -8.37
N SER A 146 13.91 -8.07 -7.14
CA SER A 146 14.05 -9.09 -6.07
C SER A 146 13.11 -10.27 -6.33
N LEU A 147 11.86 -10.03 -6.71
CA LEU A 147 10.91 -11.09 -7.06
C LEU A 147 11.43 -11.96 -8.20
N LYS A 148 12.11 -11.38 -9.20
CA LYS A 148 12.72 -12.14 -10.29
C LYS A 148 13.83 -13.06 -9.79
N LYS A 149 14.63 -12.64 -8.80
CA LYS A 149 15.74 -13.44 -8.27
C LYS A 149 15.28 -14.59 -7.37
N GLU A 150 14.14 -14.43 -6.72
CA GLU A 150 13.59 -15.43 -5.79
C GLU A 150 12.79 -16.52 -6.51
N ASN A 151 12.40 -16.30 -7.77
CA ASN A 151 11.70 -17.30 -8.57
C ASN A 151 12.69 -18.23 -9.27
N ASP A 152 12.54 -19.52 -9.08
CA ASP A 152 13.39 -20.56 -9.69
C ASP A 152 13.39 -20.54 -11.23
N ASP A 153 12.29 -20.09 -11.84
CA ASP A 153 12.14 -19.95 -13.29
C ASP A 153 12.72 -18.65 -13.86
N ASN A 154 13.18 -17.73 -12.99
CA ASN A 154 13.74 -16.44 -13.36
C ASN A 154 12.80 -15.53 -14.21
N LEU A 155 11.49 -15.81 -14.21
CA LEU A 155 10.51 -15.09 -15.02
C LEU A 155 10.06 -13.76 -14.46
N GLY A 156 10.19 -13.53 -13.17
CA GLY A 156 9.76 -12.30 -12.51
C GLY A 156 8.23 -12.12 -12.49
N PHE A 157 7.75 -11.14 -11.72
CA PHE A 157 6.33 -10.80 -11.65
C PHE A 157 5.91 -9.95 -12.85
N LYS A 158 4.85 -10.38 -13.55
CA LYS A 158 4.23 -9.64 -14.68
C LYS A 158 2.83 -9.16 -14.30
N GLY A 159 2.52 -7.93 -14.64
CA GLY A 159 1.21 -7.33 -14.39
C GLY A 159 1.28 -5.96 -13.77
N ILE A 160 0.42 -5.71 -12.78
CA ILE A 160 0.34 -4.45 -12.06
C ILE A 160 0.88 -4.65 -10.65
N ILE A 161 1.90 -3.87 -10.30
CA ILE A 161 2.36 -3.76 -8.92
C ILE A 161 1.83 -2.45 -8.32
N TYR A 162 1.22 -2.55 -7.15
CA TYR A 162 0.73 -1.42 -6.38
C TYR A 162 1.64 -1.27 -5.16
N GLY A 163 2.43 -0.21 -5.14
CA GLY A 163 3.20 0.19 -3.98
C GLY A 163 2.43 1.21 -3.15
N SER A 164 2.14 0.88 -1.90
CA SER A 164 1.65 1.82 -0.89
C SER A 164 2.82 2.42 -0.14
N PHE A 165 2.89 3.74 -0.11
CA PHE A 165 4.00 4.50 0.44
C PHE A 165 3.51 5.54 1.44
N ILE A 166 4.41 5.94 2.33
CA ILE A 166 4.22 7.08 3.22
C ILE A 166 5.43 8.01 3.15
N LYS A 167 5.19 9.30 2.99
CA LYS A 167 6.22 10.34 3.13
C LYS A 167 6.34 10.72 4.60
N THR A 168 7.38 10.24 5.24
CA THR A 168 7.74 10.60 6.61
C THR A 168 8.74 11.76 6.62
N LYS A 169 9.09 12.26 7.81
CA LYS A 169 10.19 13.23 7.99
C LYS A 169 11.54 12.70 7.52
N ASP A 170 11.74 11.37 7.53
CA ASP A 170 12.97 10.67 7.17
C ASP A 170 12.98 10.15 5.73
N GLY A 171 11.96 10.55 4.92
CA GLY A 171 11.81 10.19 3.51
C GLY A 171 10.72 9.17 3.25
N ILE A 172 10.77 8.56 2.06
CA ILE A 172 9.75 7.63 1.61
C ILE A 172 9.96 6.24 2.22
N LYS A 173 8.89 5.71 2.83
CA LYS A 173 8.82 4.36 3.35
C LYS A 173 7.70 3.58 2.67
N VAL A 174 7.85 2.26 2.61
CA VAL A 174 6.85 1.31 2.11
C VAL A 174 5.91 0.94 3.24
N ILE A 175 4.61 0.92 2.96
CA ILE A 175 3.58 0.39 3.85
C ILE A 175 3.27 -1.07 3.48
N GLU A 176 2.96 -1.31 2.20
CA GLU A 176 2.65 -2.64 1.66
C GLU A 176 2.75 -2.68 0.13
N TYR A 177 2.73 -3.88 -0.41
CA TYR A 177 2.60 -4.14 -1.84
C TYR A 177 1.38 -5.02 -2.13
N ASN A 178 0.71 -4.72 -3.25
CA ASN A 178 -0.35 -5.54 -3.80
C ASN A 178 -0.05 -5.88 -5.28
N ALA A 179 -0.37 -7.11 -5.69
CA ALA A 179 -0.16 -7.61 -7.06
C ALA A 179 -1.40 -7.40 -7.94
N ARG A 180 -1.98 -6.19 -7.90
CA ARG A 180 -3.19 -5.79 -8.60
C ARG A 180 -3.32 -4.28 -8.71
N PHE A 181 -4.29 -3.82 -9.48
CA PHE A 181 -4.72 -2.43 -9.41
C PHE A 181 -5.24 -2.06 -8.02
N GLY A 182 -5.02 -0.81 -7.63
CA GLY A 182 -5.69 -0.20 -6.48
C GLY A 182 -7.15 0.08 -6.77
N ASP A 183 -7.99 0.04 -5.76
CA ASP A 183 -9.38 0.44 -5.81
C ASP A 183 -9.62 1.47 -4.68
N PRO A 184 -9.85 2.75 -5.03
CA PRO A 184 -10.28 3.28 -6.35
C PRO A 184 -9.17 3.80 -7.28
N GLU A 185 -7.90 3.71 -6.95
CA GLU A 185 -6.81 4.38 -7.67
C GLU A 185 -6.76 4.03 -9.17
N ALA A 186 -7.20 2.81 -9.55
CA ALA A 186 -7.30 2.42 -10.95
C ALA A 186 -8.24 3.34 -11.73
N ILE A 187 -9.36 3.76 -11.13
CA ILE A 187 -10.32 4.67 -11.74
C ILE A 187 -9.64 5.98 -12.11
N ASN A 188 -8.86 6.55 -11.18
CA ASN A 188 -8.13 7.79 -11.43
C ASN A 188 -7.07 7.62 -12.53
N ALA A 189 -6.27 6.54 -12.46
CA ALA A 189 -5.15 6.33 -13.39
C ALA A 189 -5.63 6.01 -14.81
N LEU A 190 -6.65 5.15 -14.96
CA LEU A 190 -7.16 4.73 -16.26
C LEU A 190 -7.94 5.82 -16.98
N GLU A 191 -8.61 6.73 -16.27
CA GLU A 191 -9.30 7.88 -16.86
C GLU A 191 -8.34 8.81 -17.63
N ILE A 192 -7.11 8.94 -17.17
CA ILE A 192 -6.11 9.78 -17.80
C ILE A 192 -5.08 8.99 -18.62
N LEU A 193 -5.22 7.69 -18.76
CA LEU A 193 -4.34 6.88 -19.59
C LEU A 193 -4.59 7.17 -21.07
N GLU A 194 -3.56 7.60 -21.81
CA GLU A 194 -3.64 7.85 -23.25
C GLU A 194 -3.23 6.64 -24.09
N THR A 195 -2.30 5.85 -23.58
CA THR A 195 -1.79 4.66 -24.27
C THR A 195 -2.82 3.54 -24.19
N ASP A 196 -3.09 2.89 -25.31
CA ASP A 196 -4.03 1.76 -25.35
C ASP A 196 -3.64 0.64 -24.36
N LEU A 197 -4.57 0.31 -23.47
CA LEU A 197 -4.36 -0.66 -22.39
C LEU A 197 -4.06 -2.06 -22.93
N ASN A 198 -4.70 -2.48 -24.04
CA ASN A 198 -4.44 -3.77 -24.67
C ASN A 198 -3.03 -3.84 -25.24
N SER A 199 -2.53 -2.72 -25.78
CA SER A 199 -1.15 -2.61 -26.24
C SER A 199 -0.17 -2.77 -25.07
N ILE A 200 -0.43 -2.14 -23.91
CA ILE A 200 0.40 -2.29 -22.71
C ILE A 200 0.44 -3.76 -22.26
N PHE A 201 -0.72 -4.43 -22.17
CA PHE A 201 -0.80 -5.84 -21.76
C PHE A 201 -0.11 -6.77 -22.76
N THR A 202 -0.18 -6.47 -24.05
CA THR A 202 0.55 -7.21 -25.08
C THR A 202 2.07 -7.09 -24.86
N HIS A 203 2.56 -5.91 -24.57
CA HIS A 203 3.98 -5.68 -24.27
C HIS A 203 4.43 -6.35 -22.95
N ILE A 204 3.58 -6.37 -21.93
CA ILE A 204 3.83 -7.10 -20.67
C ILE A 204 3.98 -8.60 -20.95
N ASN A 205 3.02 -9.17 -21.68
CA ASN A 205 3.03 -10.61 -21.99
C ASN A 205 4.28 -11.03 -22.78
N ASN A 206 4.68 -10.22 -23.74
CA ASN A 206 5.78 -10.49 -24.64
C ASN A 206 7.17 -10.07 -24.10
N ASN A 207 7.29 -9.57 -22.86
CA ASN A 207 8.54 -9.05 -22.26
C ASN A 207 9.17 -7.91 -23.09
N THR A 208 8.34 -7.05 -23.63
CA THR A 208 8.76 -5.94 -24.50
C THR A 208 8.31 -4.58 -24.00
N LEU A 209 7.99 -4.46 -22.69
CA LEU A 209 7.49 -3.21 -22.09
C LEU A 209 8.46 -2.03 -22.24
N LYS A 210 9.75 -2.29 -22.41
CA LYS A 210 10.76 -1.28 -22.71
C LYS A 210 10.53 -0.57 -24.05
N ASN A 211 9.83 -1.22 -25.00
CA ASN A 211 9.63 -0.73 -26.37
C ASN A 211 8.37 0.14 -26.53
N ILE A 212 7.58 0.31 -25.49
CA ILE A 212 6.39 1.17 -25.51
C ILE A 212 6.58 2.35 -24.55
N GLU A 213 6.08 3.51 -24.94
CA GLU A 213 5.89 4.63 -24.03
C GLU A 213 4.46 4.57 -23.48
N VAL A 214 4.33 4.74 -22.17
CA VAL A 214 3.02 4.79 -21.49
C VAL A 214 2.79 6.23 -21.04
N ASN A 215 1.82 6.87 -21.69
CA ASN A 215 1.51 8.28 -21.50
C ASN A 215 0.20 8.47 -20.74
N PHE A 216 0.17 9.54 -19.95
CA PHE A 216 -0.98 9.96 -19.16
C PHE A 216 -1.26 11.45 -19.42
N LYS A 217 -2.53 11.81 -19.57
CA LYS A 217 -2.97 13.19 -19.68
C LYS A 217 -2.56 13.99 -18.45
N ARG A 218 -2.24 15.26 -18.65
CA ARG A 218 -1.97 16.19 -17.56
C ARG A 218 -3.26 16.81 -17.04
N GLU A 219 -4.08 15.99 -16.40
CA GLU A 219 -5.37 16.36 -15.85
C GLU A 219 -5.47 15.98 -14.37
N HIS A 220 -6.34 16.66 -13.63
CA HIS A 220 -6.71 16.26 -12.29
C HIS A 220 -7.80 15.21 -12.37
N THR A 221 -7.75 14.20 -11.50
CA THR A 221 -8.84 13.25 -11.33
C THR A 221 -9.30 13.21 -9.89
N LEU A 222 -10.61 13.07 -9.73
CA LEU A 222 -11.27 12.84 -8.44
C LEU A 222 -12.23 11.66 -8.58
N CYS A 223 -11.97 10.61 -7.83
CA CYS A 223 -12.95 9.57 -7.55
C CYS A 223 -13.55 9.81 -6.17
N LYS A 224 -14.87 9.72 -6.03
CA LYS A 224 -15.55 9.85 -4.75
C LYS A 224 -16.66 8.82 -4.63
N TYR A 225 -16.67 8.08 -3.52
CA TYR A 225 -17.74 7.13 -3.23
C TYR A 225 -18.93 7.80 -2.55
N ILE A 226 -20.11 7.42 -3.00
CA ILE A 226 -21.37 7.69 -2.30
C ILE A 226 -21.74 6.42 -1.54
N VAL A 227 -21.90 6.56 -0.25
CA VAL A 227 -22.14 5.44 0.66
C VAL A 227 -23.45 5.61 1.42
N PRO A 228 -24.11 4.50 1.82
CA PRO A 228 -25.35 4.59 2.58
C PRO A 228 -25.12 5.18 3.97
N LYS A 229 -26.15 5.80 4.53
CA LYS A 229 -26.11 6.32 5.91
C LYS A 229 -25.72 5.21 6.89
N GLY A 230 -24.82 5.54 7.81
CA GLY A 230 -24.29 4.61 8.81
C GLY A 230 -23.08 3.78 8.35
N TYR A 231 -22.61 3.98 7.13
CA TYR A 231 -21.36 3.37 6.65
C TYR A 231 -20.13 3.91 7.42
N PRO A 232 -19.12 3.07 7.74
CA PRO A 232 -19.00 1.63 7.42
C PRO A 232 -19.57 0.70 8.49
N GLU A 233 -19.94 1.20 9.66
CA GLU A 233 -20.24 0.37 10.85
C GLU A 233 -21.64 -0.26 10.78
N ASN A 234 -22.66 0.56 10.49
CA ASN A 234 -24.06 0.14 10.45
C ASN A 234 -24.78 0.71 9.21
N PRO A 235 -24.38 0.31 7.98
CA PRO A 235 -24.97 0.85 6.78
C PRO A 235 -26.44 0.44 6.65
N ILE A 236 -27.31 1.42 6.31
CA ILE A 236 -28.70 1.12 5.99
C ILE A 236 -28.73 0.25 4.75
N LYS A 237 -29.31 -0.92 4.86
CA LYS A 237 -29.57 -1.83 3.73
C LYS A 237 -31.01 -1.61 3.26
N ASN A 238 -31.19 -1.45 1.95
CA ASN A 238 -32.52 -1.47 1.34
C ASN A 238 -33.01 -2.90 1.20
#